data_86f1debc31f4f92343d29ca51177d223
#
_entry.id   86f1debc31f4f92343d29ca51177d223
#
_cell.length_a   1.000
_cell.length_b   1.000
_cell.length_c   1.000
_cell.angle_alpha   90.00
_cell.angle_beta   90.00
_cell.angle_gamma   90.00
#
_symmetry.space_group_name_H-M   'P 1'
#
loop_
_entity.id
_entity.type
_entity.pdbx_description
1 polymer ?
#
loop_
_entity_poly.entity_id
_entity_poly.type
_entity_poly.pdbx_seq_one_letter_code
_entity_poly.pdbx_strand_id
1 'polypeptide(L)'
;MESVMAKTATQARRIEAEDSGVALLKFRSGALGVIEVNVLTYPRNLEGSITILGEKGSVKIGGTAVNRVEHWLFADYDDDDKLIESASTNPPNVYGFGHEGYYRNVLAVLRGDAQPQTDGRAGRKSLELILGIYESAKIGREVPIPLRGVL
;
A
#
# COMPACT_ATOMS: atom_id res chain seq x y z
N MET A 1 12.30 -4.76 2.38
CA MET A 1 12.75 -3.43 1.93
C MET A 1 14.25 -3.31 2.19
N GLU A 2 14.98 -2.67 1.31
CA GLU A 2 16.40 -2.34 1.49
C GLU A 2 16.55 -0.87 1.89
N SER A 3 15.93 0.03 1.14
CA SER A 3 16.02 1.47 1.38
C SER A 3 14.84 2.24 0.78
N VAL A 4 14.70 3.49 1.20
CA VAL A 4 13.71 4.43 0.71
C VAL A 4 14.32 5.82 0.52
N MET A 5 13.93 6.53 -0.54
CA MET A 5 14.22 7.93 -0.77
C MET A 5 12.92 8.69 -1.04
N ALA A 6 12.69 9.80 -0.34
CA ALA A 6 11.40 10.48 -0.41
C ALA A 6 11.51 12.00 -0.41
N LYS A 7 10.46 12.63 -0.94
CA LYS A 7 10.16 14.06 -0.84
C LYS A 7 8.72 14.24 -0.45
N THR A 8 8.46 15.19 0.43
CA THR A 8 7.12 15.62 0.82
C THR A 8 7.01 17.14 0.69
N ALA A 9 5.81 17.63 0.50
CA ALA A 9 5.53 19.06 0.41
C ALA A 9 4.12 19.39 0.91
N THR A 10 3.93 20.60 1.42
CA THR A 10 2.62 21.19 1.68
C THR A 10 2.48 22.39 0.74
N GLN A 11 1.71 22.22 -0.34
CA GLN A 11 1.68 23.15 -1.47
C GLN A 11 0.42 24.03 -1.49
N ALA A 12 -0.72 23.48 -1.14
CA ALA A 12 -2.00 24.15 -1.29
C ALA A 12 -2.96 24.02 -0.10
N ARG A 13 -2.82 22.98 0.70
CA ARG A 13 -3.70 22.78 1.87
C ARG A 13 -3.16 23.51 3.09
N ARG A 14 -4.08 24.04 3.93
CA ARG A 14 -3.73 24.63 5.22
C ARG A 14 -3.81 23.55 6.30
N ILE A 15 -2.82 22.67 6.33
CA ILE A 15 -2.71 21.53 7.24
C ILE A 15 -1.32 21.47 7.84
N GLU A 16 -1.15 20.83 8.98
CA GLU A 16 0.12 20.69 9.71
C GLU A 16 1.00 19.54 9.16
N ALA A 17 0.52 18.82 8.14
CA ALA A 17 1.22 17.72 7.49
C ALA A 17 1.45 18.02 5.99
N GLU A 18 2.07 17.11 5.29
CA GLU A 18 2.21 17.17 3.84
C GLU A 18 0.86 16.97 3.14
N ASP A 19 0.67 17.63 2.00
CA ASP A 19 -0.44 17.39 1.07
C ASP A 19 -0.01 16.62 -0.17
N SER A 20 1.30 16.42 -0.35
CA SER A 20 1.90 15.69 -1.46
C SER A 20 3.16 14.95 -0.99
N GLY A 21 3.35 13.73 -1.47
CA GLY A 21 4.52 12.93 -1.19
C GLY A 21 4.86 11.97 -2.31
N VAL A 22 6.16 11.79 -2.56
CA VAL A 22 6.69 10.81 -3.51
C VAL A 22 7.84 10.06 -2.83
N ALA A 23 7.85 8.73 -2.96
CA ALA A 23 8.94 7.92 -2.46
C ALA A 23 9.41 6.89 -3.49
N LEU A 24 10.72 6.70 -3.60
CA LEU A 24 11.37 5.63 -4.33
C LEU A 24 11.73 4.51 -3.35
N LEU A 25 11.39 3.29 -3.71
CA LEU A 25 11.63 2.11 -2.90
C LEU A 25 12.64 1.20 -3.59
N LYS A 26 13.60 0.68 -2.83
CA LYS A 26 14.49 -0.37 -3.27
C LYS A 26 14.26 -1.62 -2.41
N PHE A 27 14.00 -2.73 -3.07
CA PHE A 27 13.81 -4.03 -2.41
C PHE A 27 15.10 -4.82 -2.41
N ARG A 28 15.30 -5.70 -1.43
CA ARG A 28 16.48 -6.59 -1.35
C ARG A 28 16.60 -7.56 -2.53
N SER A 29 15.49 -7.82 -3.21
CA SER A 29 15.47 -8.61 -4.47
C SER A 29 16.03 -7.85 -5.67
N GLY A 30 16.28 -6.54 -5.55
CA GLY A 30 16.65 -5.66 -6.65
C GLY A 30 15.44 -4.96 -7.30
N ALA A 31 14.21 -5.35 -6.99
CA ALA A 31 13.02 -4.68 -7.50
C ALA A 31 12.98 -3.22 -7.02
N LEU A 32 12.39 -2.36 -7.84
CA LEU A 32 12.16 -0.96 -7.55
C LEU A 32 10.67 -0.67 -7.43
N GLY A 33 10.32 0.33 -6.66
CA GLY A 33 8.94 0.78 -6.52
C GLY A 33 8.85 2.29 -6.36
N VAL A 34 7.67 2.83 -6.63
CA VAL A 34 7.32 4.23 -6.43
C VAL A 34 6.05 4.28 -5.61
N ILE A 35 6.02 5.15 -4.61
CA ILE A 35 4.81 5.57 -3.92
C ILE A 35 4.56 7.02 -4.29
N GLU A 36 3.35 7.33 -4.72
CA GLU A 36 2.85 8.69 -4.89
C GLU A 36 1.58 8.84 -4.08
N VAL A 37 1.49 9.89 -3.28
CA VAL A 37 0.31 10.24 -2.49
C VAL A 37 0.07 11.74 -2.55
N ASN A 38 -1.19 12.14 -2.68
CA ASN A 38 -1.57 13.53 -2.49
C ASN A 38 -3.03 13.69 -2.09
N VAL A 39 -3.38 14.83 -1.53
CA VAL A 39 -4.74 15.23 -1.17
C VAL A 39 -5.22 16.45 -1.97
N LEU A 40 -4.61 16.68 -3.15
CA LEU A 40 -4.87 17.84 -4.01
C LEU A 40 -5.83 17.53 -5.16
N THR A 41 -6.36 16.30 -5.23
CA THR A 41 -7.28 15.89 -6.29
C THR A 41 -8.59 16.70 -6.28
N TYR A 42 -9.08 17.07 -7.46
CA TYR A 42 -10.29 17.86 -7.64
C TYR A 42 -11.17 17.26 -8.73
N PRO A 43 -12.50 17.28 -8.57
CA PRO A 43 -13.29 17.75 -7.43
C PRO A 43 -13.44 16.73 -6.29
N ARG A 44 -12.92 15.52 -6.48
CA ARG A 44 -12.99 14.38 -5.55
C ARG A 44 -11.76 13.51 -5.73
N ASN A 45 -11.59 12.53 -4.84
CA ASN A 45 -10.52 11.52 -4.98
C ASN A 45 -10.57 10.88 -6.37
N LEU A 46 -9.41 10.73 -6.98
CA LEU A 46 -9.26 10.10 -8.29
C LEU A 46 -9.31 8.57 -8.15
N GLU A 47 -8.31 8.02 -7.50
CA GLU A 47 -8.19 6.57 -7.24
C GLU A 47 -7.20 6.29 -6.11
N GLY A 48 -7.25 5.06 -5.57
CA GLY A 48 -6.12 4.39 -4.96
C GLY A 48 -5.74 3.23 -5.86
N SER A 49 -4.46 3.06 -6.21
CA SER A 49 -4.05 1.97 -7.09
C SER A 49 -2.72 1.33 -6.68
N ILE A 50 -2.55 0.06 -7.07
CA ILE A 50 -1.30 -0.68 -6.98
C ILE A 50 -1.06 -1.29 -8.35
N THR A 51 0.11 -1.01 -8.94
CA THR A 51 0.56 -1.64 -10.18
C THR A 51 1.81 -2.48 -9.89
N ILE A 52 1.82 -3.72 -10.32
CA ILE A 52 2.96 -4.63 -10.21
C ILE A 52 3.34 -5.06 -11.63
N LEU A 53 4.59 -4.83 -11.99
CA LEU A 53 5.18 -5.24 -13.26
C LEU A 53 6.22 -6.31 -12.96
N GLY A 54 5.96 -7.53 -13.36
CA GLY A 54 6.84 -8.68 -13.19
C GLY A 54 7.26 -9.26 -14.52
N GLU A 55 8.30 -10.11 -14.51
CA GLU A 55 8.83 -10.77 -15.69
C GLU A 55 7.79 -11.66 -16.40
N LYS A 56 6.90 -12.30 -15.63
CA LYS A 56 5.90 -13.26 -16.13
C LYS A 56 4.47 -12.77 -16.01
N GLY A 57 4.27 -11.50 -15.65
CA GLY A 57 2.93 -10.97 -15.54
C GLY A 57 2.89 -9.53 -15.07
N SER A 58 1.75 -8.91 -15.28
CA SER A 58 1.47 -7.56 -14.82
C SER A 58 0.06 -7.46 -14.23
N VAL A 59 -0.07 -6.71 -13.15
CA VAL A 59 -1.31 -6.53 -12.42
C VAL A 59 -1.50 -5.05 -12.11
N LYS A 60 -2.72 -4.53 -12.32
CA LYS A 60 -3.16 -3.25 -11.76
C LYS A 60 -4.46 -3.45 -11.01
N ILE A 61 -4.45 -3.07 -9.73
CA ILE A 61 -5.64 -2.95 -8.90
C ILE A 61 -5.84 -1.47 -8.62
N GLY A 62 -7.00 -0.96 -8.94
CA GLY A 62 -7.37 0.44 -8.81
C GLY A 62 -8.73 0.63 -8.19
N GLY A 63 -9.44 1.69 -8.59
CA GLY A 63 -10.74 2.06 -8.06
C GLY A 63 -10.67 2.93 -6.80
N THR A 64 -11.83 3.27 -6.24
CA THR A 64 -11.95 4.20 -5.11
C THR A 64 -11.33 3.64 -3.81
N ALA A 65 -11.29 2.32 -3.66
CA ALA A 65 -10.84 1.63 -2.44
C ALA A 65 -9.83 0.51 -2.73
N VAL A 66 -9.04 0.62 -3.80
CA VAL A 66 -8.04 -0.39 -4.23
C VAL A 66 -8.67 -1.79 -4.33
N ASN A 67 -9.81 -1.89 -4.98
CA ASN A 67 -10.65 -3.09 -4.98
C ASN A 67 -11.17 -3.48 -6.36
N ARG A 68 -10.76 -2.75 -7.40
CA ARG A 68 -11.11 -3.01 -8.79
C ARG A 68 -9.90 -3.54 -9.53
N VAL A 69 -9.98 -4.75 -10.07
CA VAL A 69 -8.96 -5.30 -10.94
C VAL A 69 -9.09 -4.64 -12.31
N GLU A 70 -8.10 -3.83 -12.68
CA GLU A 70 -8.07 -3.09 -13.96
C GLU A 70 -7.21 -3.76 -15.01
N HIS A 71 -6.21 -4.52 -14.56
CA HIS A 71 -5.32 -5.28 -15.43
C HIS A 71 -4.86 -6.54 -14.71
N TRP A 72 -4.93 -7.68 -15.38
CA TRP A 72 -4.51 -8.98 -14.88
C TRP A 72 -4.05 -9.82 -16.05
N LEU A 73 -2.74 -9.95 -16.21
CA LEU A 73 -2.14 -10.67 -17.33
C LEU A 73 -0.90 -11.44 -16.87
N PHE A 74 -0.87 -12.73 -17.14
CA PHE A 74 0.24 -13.61 -16.83
C PHE A 74 0.64 -14.46 -18.04
N ALA A 75 1.91 -14.90 -18.07
CA ALA A 75 2.39 -15.84 -19.07
C ALA A 75 1.71 -17.22 -18.96
N ASP A 76 1.46 -17.64 -17.71
CA ASP A 76 0.78 -18.88 -17.37
C ASP A 76 -0.45 -18.51 -16.51
N TYR A 77 -1.60 -19.12 -16.79
CA TYR A 77 -2.85 -18.97 -16.04
C TYR A 77 -3.16 -20.25 -15.28
N ASP A 78 -3.78 -20.10 -14.11
CA ASP A 78 -4.32 -21.21 -13.34
C ASP A 78 -5.82 -21.02 -13.04
N ASP A 79 -6.40 -21.94 -12.26
CA ASP A 79 -7.83 -21.90 -11.95
C ASP A 79 -8.23 -20.72 -11.06
N ASP A 80 -7.32 -20.19 -10.26
CA ASP A 80 -7.58 -19.03 -9.40
C ASP A 80 -7.71 -17.74 -10.22
N ASP A 81 -7.09 -17.65 -11.41
CA ASP A 81 -7.24 -16.52 -12.31
C ASP A 81 -8.69 -16.31 -12.76
N LYS A 82 -9.49 -17.37 -12.81
CA LYS A 82 -10.91 -17.30 -13.15
C LYS A 82 -11.76 -16.56 -12.10
N LEU A 83 -11.25 -16.41 -10.88
CA LEU A 83 -11.94 -15.73 -9.78
C LEU A 83 -11.84 -14.19 -9.88
N ILE A 84 -10.97 -13.67 -10.75
CA ILE A 84 -10.66 -12.24 -10.83
C ILE A 84 -11.88 -11.39 -11.17
N GLU A 85 -12.73 -11.83 -12.08
CA GLU A 85 -13.95 -11.10 -12.46
C GLU A 85 -14.90 -10.93 -11.26
N SER A 86 -15.03 -11.98 -10.44
CA SER A 86 -15.86 -11.96 -9.23
C SER A 86 -15.21 -11.21 -8.06
N ALA A 87 -13.88 -11.12 -8.02
CA ALA A 87 -13.14 -10.41 -6.99
C ALA A 87 -13.16 -8.89 -7.17
N SER A 88 -13.44 -8.41 -8.39
CA SER A 88 -13.49 -6.98 -8.69
C SER A 88 -14.79 -6.36 -8.22
N THR A 89 -14.75 -5.57 -7.17
CA THR A 89 -15.91 -4.90 -6.58
C THR A 89 -15.76 -3.39 -6.63
N ASN A 90 -16.84 -2.65 -6.52
CA ASN A 90 -16.80 -1.19 -6.47
C ASN A 90 -17.61 -0.71 -5.24
N PRO A 91 -16.98 -0.57 -4.08
CA PRO A 91 -17.67 -0.17 -2.86
C PRO A 91 -18.16 1.27 -2.96
N PRO A 92 -19.20 1.65 -2.17
CA PRO A 92 -19.79 2.99 -2.22
C PRO A 92 -18.89 4.09 -1.67
N ASN A 93 -17.80 3.74 -1.00
CA ASN A 93 -16.86 4.68 -0.38
C ASN A 93 -15.44 4.09 -0.29
N VAL A 94 -14.50 4.91 0.14
CA VAL A 94 -13.06 4.58 0.23
C VAL A 94 -12.71 3.50 1.27
N TYR A 95 -13.62 3.16 2.17
CA TYR A 95 -13.35 2.15 3.20
C TYR A 95 -13.48 0.72 2.70
N GLY A 96 -14.14 0.51 1.55
CA GLY A 96 -14.33 -0.81 0.97
C GLY A 96 -15.14 -1.75 1.86
N PHE A 97 -14.92 -3.06 1.69
CA PHE A 97 -15.58 -4.12 2.45
C PHE A 97 -14.64 -4.89 3.39
N GLY A 98 -13.38 -4.46 3.50
CA GLY A 98 -12.34 -5.18 4.24
C GLY A 98 -12.54 -5.24 5.76
N HIS A 99 -13.24 -4.26 6.34
CA HIS A 99 -13.43 -4.16 7.79
C HIS A 99 -14.17 -5.37 8.37
N GLU A 100 -15.19 -5.89 7.69
CA GLU A 100 -15.94 -7.04 8.17
C GLU A 100 -15.05 -8.28 8.32
N GLY A 101 -14.26 -8.59 7.28
CA GLY A 101 -13.30 -9.70 7.31
C GLY A 101 -12.24 -9.54 8.40
N TYR A 102 -11.72 -8.33 8.56
CA TYR A 102 -10.77 -8.01 9.62
C TYR A 102 -11.34 -8.27 11.02
N TYR A 103 -12.50 -7.71 11.35
CA TYR A 103 -13.12 -7.92 12.66
C TYR A 103 -13.53 -9.38 12.90
N ARG A 104 -13.95 -10.10 11.86
CA ARG A 104 -14.24 -11.53 11.95
C ARG A 104 -12.99 -12.32 12.36
N ASN A 105 -11.84 -12.03 11.75
CA ASN A 105 -10.57 -12.64 12.14
C ASN A 105 -10.18 -12.27 13.58
N VAL A 106 -10.29 -11.00 13.99
CA VAL A 106 -10.01 -10.57 15.37
C VAL A 106 -10.86 -11.35 16.38
N LEU A 107 -12.16 -11.49 16.14
CA LEU A 107 -13.05 -12.24 17.03
C LEU A 107 -12.70 -13.72 17.09
N ALA A 108 -12.35 -14.34 15.96
CA ALA A 108 -11.92 -15.74 15.92
C ALA A 108 -10.60 -15.95 16.69
N VAL A 109 -9.65 -15.04 16.56
CA VAL A 109 -8.39 -15.07 17.32
C VAL A 109 -8.65 -14.95 18.84
N LEU A 110 -9.52 -14.03 19.26
CA LEU A 110 -9.86 -13.85 20.68
C LEU A 110 -10.55 -15.08 21.28
N ARG A 111 -11.24 -15.86 20.47
CA ARG A 111 -11.87 -17.14 20.87
C ARG A 111 -10.90 -18.32 20.86
N GLY A 112 -9.71 -18.16 20.28
CA GLY A 112 -8.76 -19.24 20.08
C GLY A 112 -8.99 -20.10 18.82
N ASP A 113 -9.90 -19.70 17.95
CA ASP A 113 -10.33 -20.44 16.75
C ASP A 113 -9.44 -20.15 15.53
N ALA A 114 -8.60 -19.11 15.56
CA ALA A 114 -7.76 -18.70 14.43
C ALA A 114 -6.45 -18.05 14.89
N GLN A 115 -5.54 -17.89 13.94
CA GLN A 115 -4.35 -17.03 14.09
C GLN A 115 -4.62 -15.64 13.49
N PRO A 116 -3.96 -14.57 13.99
CA PRO A 116 -4.11 -13.24 13.43
C PRO A 116 -3.54 -13.20 12.00
N GLN A 117 -4.36 -12.76 11.05
CA GLN A 117 -3.92 -12.52 9.66
C GLN A 117 -2.95 -11.34 9.56
N THR A 118 -3.14 -10.34 10.41
CA THR A 118 -2.26 -9.17 10.54
C THR A 118 -1.96 -8.96 12.01
N ASP A 119 -0.74 -9.30 12.43
CA ASP A 119 -0.26 -9.09 13.80
C ASP A 119 0.51 -7.77 13.95
N GLY A 120 0.94 -7.47 15.18
CA GLY A 120 1.73 -6.28 15.46
C GLY A 120 3.08 -6.24 14.73
N ARG A 121 3.66 -7.39 14.39
CA ARG A 121 4.91 -7.46 13.61
C ARG A 121 4.69 -7.08 12.16
N ALA A 122 3.56 -7.47 11.57
CA ALA A 122 3.16 -7.04 10.24
C ALA A 122 2.88 -5.53 10.21
N GLY A 123 2.11 -5.02 11.18
CA GLY A 123 1.86 -3.58 11.34
C GLY A 123 3.15 -2.76 11.52
N ARG A 124 4.09 -3.27 12.32
CA ARG A 124 5.41 -2.64 12.51
C ARG A 124 6.16 -2.44 11.19
N LYS A 125 6.15 -3.41 10.27
CA LYS A 125 6.85 -3.29 8.98
C LYS A 125 6.31 -2.13 8.13
N SER A 126 4.99 -1.95 8.13
CA SER A 126 4.34 -0.84 7.42
C SER A 126 4.66 0.49 8.06
N LEU A 127 4.58 0.58 9.40
CA LEU A 127 4.93 1.78 10.15
C LEU A 127 6.40 2.17 9.93
N GLU A 128 7.32 1.21 9.98
CA GLU A 128 8.74 1.45 9.77
C GLU A 128 9.04 2.04 8.39
N LEU A 129 8.33 1.60 7.34
CA LEU A 129 8.43 2.19 6.02
C LEU A 129 7.99 3.66 6.01
N ILE A 130 6.84 3.97 6.63
CA ILE A 130 6.35 5.35 6.73
C ILE A 130 7.33 6.24 7.49
N LEU A 131 7.86 5.77 8.63
CA LEU A 131 8.88 6.51 9.39
C LEU A 131 10.16 6.72 8.57
N GLY A 132 10.56 5.72 7.76
CA GLY A 132 11.69 5.85 6.84
C GLY A 132 11.45 6.89 5.74
N ILE A 133 10.23 6.98 5.21
CA ILE A 133 9.82 8.01 4.26
C ILE A 133 9.97 9.40 4.88
N TYR A 134 9.45 9.62 6.08
CA TYR A 134 9.57 10.89 6.78
C TYR A 134 11.03 11.25 7.10
N GLU A 135 11.82 10.29 7.58
CA GLU A 135 13.24 10.52 7.84
C GLU A 135 13.98 10.90 6.55
N SER A 136 13.75 10.18 5.46
CA SER A 136 14.35 10.48 4.16
C SER A 136 13.96 11.87 3.64
N ALA A 137 12.68 12.23 3.72
CA ALA A 137 12.20 13.55 3.32
C ALA A 137 12.87 14.67 4.15
N LYS A 138 13.03 14.46 5.46
CA LYS A 138 13.65 15.40 6.39
C LYS A 138 15.14 15.60 6.10
N ILE A 139 15.91 14.50 5.92
CA ILE A 139 17.37 14.60 5.72
C ILE A 139 17.78 14.78 4.25
N GLY A 140 16.84 14.64 3.32
CA GLY A 140 17.05 14.85 1.88
C GLY A 140 17.87 13.77 1.17
N ARG A 141 17.99 12.59 1.75
CA ARG A 141 18.77 11.46 1.20
C ARG A 141 18.11 10.11 1.46
N GLU A 142 18.62 9.09 0.79
CA GLU A 142 18.21 7.70 0.97
C GLU A 142 18.43 7.20 2.40
N VAL A 143 17.48 6.44 2.92
CA VAL A 143 17.49 5.85 4.28
C VAL A 143 17.37 4.34 4.17
N PRO A 144 18.27 3.58 4.82
CA PRO A 144 18.19 2.12 4.86
C PRO A 144 17.04 1.64 5.74
N ILE A 145 16.43 0.52 5.37
CA ILE A 145 15.39 -0.18 6.14
C ILE A 145 15.92 -1.60 6.49
N PRO A 146 15.87 -2.03 7.75
CA PRO A 146 15.19 -1.43 8.91
C PRO A 146 15.90 -0.19 9.46
N LEU A 147 15.12 0.69 10.06
CA LEU A 147 15.63 1.89 10.73
C LEU A 147 16.48 1.51 11.94
N ARG A 148 17.67 2.10 12.06
CA ARG A 148 18.54 1.87 13.22
C ARG A 148 18.20 2.86 14.33
N GLY A 149 17.87 2.34 15.52
CA GLY A 149 17.69 3.14 16.74
C GLY A 149 16.35 3.88 16.88
N VAL A 150 15.33 3.54 16.09
CA VAL A 150 14.01 4.19 16.14
C VAL A 150 12.94 3.29 16.79
N LEU A 151 13.23 2.00 17.03
CA LEU A 151 12.29 1.05 17.67
C LEU A 151 13.01 0.18 18.69
#